data_0663e3f946956d428fad66699fd3fd97
#
_entry.id   0663e3f946956d428fad66699fd3fd97
#
_cell.length_a   1.000
_cell.length_b   1.000
_cell.length_c   1.000
_cell.angle_alpha   90.00
_cell.angle_beta   90.00
_cell.angle_gamma   90.00
#
_symmetry.space_group_name_H-M   'P 1'
#
loop_
_entity.id
_entity.type
_entity.pdbx_description
1 polymer ?
#
loop_
_entity_poly.entity_id
_entity_poly.type
_entity_poly.pdbx_seq_one_letter_code
_entity_poly.pdbx_strand_id
1 'polypeptide(L)'
;GAIHTYIELYARLVVDLIPNVALVAGFVADREGNVYTGPSTEDTPALVEPTAFSDGIVIVQVNRIVDDPRDLPRVDIPASWVDFVVEADQPFYIEPLFTRDPRHIKPVHVLMAMMAIRGIYQRHNVQSLNHGIGFNTAAIELILPTYGESLGLKGKICRHWTLNPHPTLIPAIESGWVESVHCFGTELGMEGYIAQRPDVFFTGRDGSLRSNRMFCQLAGQYAVDL
;
A
#
# COMPACT_ATOMS: atom_id res chain seq x y z
N GLY A 1 19.57 -16.92 -1.45
CA GLY A 1 19.17 -16.43 -0.13
C GLY A 1 17.67 -16.52 0.02
N ALA A 2 17.20 -16.62 1.23
CA ALA A 2 15.77 -16.56 1.54
C ALA A 2 15.46 -15.24 2.26
N ILE A 3 14.36 -14.63 1.91
CA ILE A 3 13.78 -13.50 2.61
C ILE A 3 12.47 -14.02 3.20
N HIS A 4 12.33 -13.94 4.52
CA HIS A 4 11.20 -14.53 5.21
C HIS A 4 10.04 -13.55 5.39
N THR A 5 10.33 -12.24 5.49
CA THR A 5 9.33 -11.19 5.64
C THR A 5 9.79 -9.90 4.98
N TYR A 6 8.87 -9.00 4.65
CA TYR A 6 9.19 -7.64 4.19
C TYR A 6 9.97 -6.85 5.22
N ILE A 7 9.67 -7.01 6.50
CA ILE A 7 10.41 -6.34 7.58
C ILE A 7 11.87 -6.77 7.59
N GLU A 8 12.14 -8.07 7.39
CA GLU A 8 13.52 -8.58 7.26
C GLU A 8 14.21 -7.98 6.04
N LEU A 9 13.52 -7.91 4.88
CA LEU A 9 14.07 -7.30 3.67
C LEU A 9 14.47 -5.86 3.92
N TYR A 10 13.59 -5.05 4.48
CA TYR A 10 13.88 -3.64 4.76
C TYR A 10 15.02 -3.47 5.77
N ALA A 11 15.03 -4.27 6.81
CA ALA A 11 16.15 -4.27 7.77
C ALA A 11 17.48 -4.58 7.08
N ARG A 12 17.49 -5.55 6.17
CA ARG A 12 18.70 -5.94 5.43
C ARG A 12 19.14 -4.88 4.41
N LEU A 13 18.22 -4.16 3.80
CA LEU A 13 18.55 -3.02 2.92
C LEU A 13 19.31 -1.91 3.68
N VAL A 14 19.13 -1.81 4.98
CA VAL A 14 19.83 -0.82 5.82
C VAL A 14 21.12 -1.37 6.43
N VAL A 15 21.23 -2.69 6.61
CA VAL A 15 22.33 -3.32 7.36
C VAL A 15 23.40 -3.96 6.46
N ASP A 16 22.99 -4.83 5.54
CA ASP A 16 23.93 -5.67 4.78
C ASP A 16 23.64 -5.77 3.26
N LEU A 17 22.48 -5.37 2.81
CA LEU A 17 22.10 -5.34 1.39
C LEU A 17 21.96 -3.90 0.85
N ILE A 18 22.75 -2.99 1.40
CA ILE A 18 22.69 -1.58 1.04
C ILE A 18 23.00 -1.41 -0.46
N PRO A 19 22.08 -0.85 -1.25
CA PRO A 19 22.35 -0.63 -2.67
C PRO A 19 23.39 0.48 -2.88
N ASN A 20 24.35 0.26 -3.76
CA ASN A 20 25.26 1.32 -4.19
C ASN A 20 24.61 2.27 -5.21
N VAL A 21 23.63 1.75 -5.94
CA VAL A 21 22.86 2.52 -6.92
C VAL A 21 21.40 2.11 -6.81
N ALA A 22 20.51 3.07 -6.62
CA ALA A 22 19.08 2.89 -6.72
C ALA A 22 18.57 3.44 -8.06
N LEU A 23 17.99 2.56 -8.88
CA LEU A 23 17.28 2.94 -10.11
C LEU A 23 15.78 2.78 -9.82
N VAL A 24 15.07 3.88 -9.73
CA VAL A 24 13.66 3.86 -9.32
C VAL A 24 12.77 4.65 -10.27
N ALA A 25 11.49 4.30 -10.30
CA ALA A 25 10.49 5.03 -11.05
C ALA A 25 9.66 5.93 -10.10
N GLY A 26 9.46 7.17 -10.54
CA GLY A 26 8.54 8.12 -9.93
C GLY A 26 7.49 8.57 -10.94
N PHE A 27 6.43 9.17 -10.49
CA PHE A 27 5.36 9.65 -11.38
C PHE A 27 5.61 11.09 -11.84
N VAL A 28 5.97 11.97 -10.90
CA VAL A 28 6.25 13.38 -11.14
C VAL A 28 7.40 13.82 -10.24
N ALA A 29 8.31 14.65 -10.74
CA ALA A 29 9.27 15.37 -9.92
C ALA A 29 9.11 16.87 -10.10
N ASP A 30 9.54 17.67 -9.13
CA ASP A 30 9.76 19.09 -9.32
C ASP A 30 11.20 19.37 -9.78
N ARG A 31 11.50 20.63 -10.08
CA ARG A 31 12.84 21.04 -10.50
C ARG A 31 13.89 20.98 -9.40
N GLU A 32 13.48 20.90 -8.16
CA GLU A 32 14.38 20.72 -7.02
C GLU A 32 14.79 19.25 -6.83
N GLY A 33 14.03 18.30 -7.43
CA GLY A 33 14.25 16.87 -7.33
C GLY A 33 13.38 16.18 -6.30
N ASN A 34 12.37 16.85 -5.72
CA ASN A 34 11.37 16.17 -4.92
C ASN A 34 10.48 15.32 -5.82
N VAL A 35 10.15 14.10 -5.39
CA VAL A 35 9.46 13.12 -6.21
C VAL A 35 8.17 12.65 -5.58
N TYR A 36 7.12 12.68 -6.37
CA TYR A 36 5.88 11.92 -6.15
C TYR A 36 5.98 10.60 -6.91
N THR A 37 5.93 9.50 -6.20
CA THR A 37 6.15 8.18 -6.78
C THR A 37 4.89 7.54 -7.37
N GLY A 38 3.73 8.19 -7.27
CA GLY A 38 2.47 7.67 -7.76
C GLY A 38 1.72 6.79 -6.75
N PRO A 39 0.58 6.23 -7.15
CA PRO A 39 -0.30 5.52 -6.23
C PRO A 39 0.26 4.19 -5.73
N SER A 40 1.10 3.50 -6.49
CA SER A 40 1.51 2.13 -6.15
C SER A 40 3.03 1.94 -6.23
N THR A 41 3.76 2.55 -5.31
CA THR A 41 5.23 2.47 -5.30
C THR A 41 5.76 2.08 -3.93
N GLU A 42 5.28 0.95 -3.45
CA GLU A 42 5.46 0.47 -2.08
C GLU A 42 6.90 0.49 -1.59
N ASP A 43 7.80 -0.09 -2.37
CA ASP A 43 9.17 -0.34 -1.95
C ASP A 43 10.15 0.77 -2.36
N THR A 44 9.74 1.69 -3.22
CA THR A 44 10.64 2.69 -3.80
C THR A 44 11.35 3.55 -2.74
N PRO A 45 10.68 4.17 -1.77
CA PRO A 45 11.36 4.93 -0.73
C PRO A 45 12.25 4.07 0.18
N ALA A 46 11.87 2.81 0.40
CA ALA A 46 12.64 1.88 1.22
C ALA A 46 13.97 1.46 0.56
N LEU A 47 14.06 1.54 -0.77
CA LEU A 47 15.30 1.34 -1.51
C LEU A 47 16.14 2.61 -1.58
N VAL A 48 15.49 3.75 -1.75
CA VAL A 48 16.16 5.06 -1.90
C VAL A 48 16.84 5.49 -0.61
N GLU A 49 16.13 5.40 0.52
CA GLU A 49 16.65 5.87 1.81
C GLU A 49 18.01 5.25 2.19
N PRO A 50 18.19 3.92 2.24
CA PRO A 50 19.48 3.33 2.58
C PRO A 50 20.57 3.63 1.55
N THR A 51 20.21 3.74 0.27
CA THR A 51 21.17 4.13 -0.79
C THR A 51 21.69 5.54 -0.55
N ALA A 52 20.79 6.50 -0.35
CA ALA A 52 21.16 7.90 -0.14
C ALA A 52 21.96 8.12 1.16
N PHE A 53 21.61 7.40 2.24
CA PHE A 53 22.31 7.53 3.52
C PHE A 53 23.66 6.78 3.58
N SER A 54 23.97 6.02 2.57
CA SER A 54 25.25 5.26 2.47
C SER A 54 26.11 5.74 1.31
N ASP A 55 26.01 7.02 0.94
CA ASP A 55 26.76 7.64 -0.16
C ASP A 55 26.59 6.91 -1.51
N GLY A 56 25.46 6.24 -1.71
CA GLY A 56 25.07 5.61 -2.97
C GLY A 56 24.47 6.62 -3.94
N ILE A 57 24.25 6.20 -5.18
CA ILE A 57 23.70 7.04 -6.25
C ILE A 57 22.21 6.71 -6.42
N VAL A 58 21.37 7.74 -6.37
CA VAL A 58 19.92 7.62 -6.58
C VAL A 58 19.53 8.28 -7.91
N ILE A 59 19.01 7.46 -8.81
CA ILE A 59 18.53 7.89 -10.14
C ILE A 59 17.03 7.60 -10.21
N VAL A 60 16.25 8.65 -10.41
CA VAL A 60 14.79 8.55 -10.51
C VAL A 60 14.33 8.90 -11.92
N GLN A 61 13.68 7.95 -12.59
CA GLN A 61 12.97 8.22 -13.83
C GLN A 61 11.54 8.63 -13.53
N VAL A 62 11.06 9.74 -14.09
CA VAL A 62 9.71 10.27 -13.90
C VAL A 62 8.99 10.46 -15.23
N ASN A 63 7.66 10.49 -15.19
CA ASN A 63 6.84 10.75 -16.38
C ASN A 63 6.88 12.23 -16.81
N ARG A 64 7.11 13.14 -15.87
CA ARG A 64 7.23 14.57 -16.13
C ARG A 64 7.91 15.29 -14.98
N ILE A 65 8.49 16.43 -15.31
CA ILE A 65 9.04 17.38 -14.34
C ILE A 65 8.13 18.63 -14.33
N VAL A 66 7.71 19.06 -13.13
CA VAL A 66 6.90 20.28 -12.95
C VAL A 66 7.75 21.44 -12.46
N ASP A 67 7.35 22.65 -12.82
CA ASP A 67 8.07 23.87 -12.44
C ASP A 67 7.74 24.31 -11.00
N ASP A 68 6.49 24.13 -10.57
CA ASP A 68 6.04 24.54 -9.25
C ASP A 68 5.97 23.31 -8.32
N PRO A 69 6.68 23.30 -7.18
CA PRO A 69 6.61 22.22 -6.21
C PRO A 69 5.18 21.95 -5.68
N ARG A 70 4.30 22.97 -5.74
CA ARG A 70 2.90 22.82 -5.33
C ARG A 70 2.06 21.95 -6.28
N ASP A 71 2.59 21.66 -7.47
CA ASP A 71 1.96 20.75 -8.43
C ASP A 71 2.22 19.27 -8.10
N LEU A 72 3.08 18.98 -7.10
CA LEU A 72 3.23 17.65 -6.56
C LEU A 72 2.07 17.34 -5.60
N PRO A 73 1.38 16.22 -5.76
CA PRO A 73 0.34 15.79 -4.82
C PRO A 73 0.86 15.62 -3.38
N ARG A 74 2.10 15.15 -3.27
CA ARG A 74 2.89 15.03 -2.03
C ARG A 74 4.35 14.73 -2.39
N VAL A 75 5.24 14.84 -1.43
CA VAL A 75 6.64 14.42 -1.58
C VAL A 75 6.83 13.05 -0.94
N ASP A 76 7.13 12.05 -1.75
CA ASP A 76 7.43 10.70 -1.31
C ASP A 76 8.93 10.45 -1.14
N ILE A 77 9.74 11.08 -1.98
CA ILE A 77 11.20 11.05 -1.94
C ILE A 77 11.67 12.52 -1.97
N PRO A 78 12.32 13.00 -0.89
CA PRO A 78 12.81 14.36 -0.86
C PRO A 78 14.01 14.56 -1.81
N ALA A 79 14.15 15.73 -2.37
CA ALA A 79 15.24 16.10 -3.27
C ALA A 79 16.63 15.80 -2.71
N SER A 80 16.82 15.92 -1.39
CA SER A 80 18.08 15.62 -0.71
C SER A 80 18.53 14.15 -0.79
N TRP A 81 17.69 13.27 -1.27
CA TRP A 81 17.98 11.84 -1.44
C TRP A 81 18.19 11.46 -2.92
N VAL A 82 18.10 12.42 -3.85
CA VAL A 82 18.09 12.15 -5.28
C VAL A 82 19.31 12.84 -5.93
N ASP A 83 20.11 12.08 -6.66
CA ASP A 83 21.24 12.62 -7.40
C ASP A 83 20.84 13.01 -8.83
N PHE A 84 19.99 12.22 -9.46
CA PHE A 84 19.56 12.44 -10.84
C PHE A 84 18.07 12.21 -11.01
N VAL A 85 17.40 13.16 -11.67
CA VAL A 85 16.04 13.01 -12.18
C VAL A 85 16.08 12.95 -13.69
N VAL A 86 15.45 11.94 -14.26
CA VAL A 86 15.36 11.72 -15.70
C VAL A 86 13.90 11.71 -16.11
N GLU A 87 13.51 12.61 -17.01
CA GLU A 87 12.18 12.56 -17.60
C GLU A 87 12.13 11.50 -18.70
N ALA A 88 11.13 10.64 -18.66
CA ALA A 88 10.97 9.56 -19.62
C ALA A 88 10.50 10.10 -20.99
N ASP A 89 11.12 9.64 -22.07
CA ASP A 89 10.67 9.96 -23.43
C ASP A 89 9.23 9.52 -23.69
N GLN A 90 8.83 8.40 -23.04
CA GLN A 90 7.46 7.89 -23.06
C GLN A 90 7.02 7.63 -21.62
N PRO A 91 5.94 8.31 -21.17
CA PRO A 91 5.41 8.09 -19.83
C PRO A 91 5.00 6.64 -19.62
N PHE A 92 5.31 6.10 -18.45
CA PHE A 92 4.76 4.81 -18.02
C PHE A 92 3.48 5.04 -17.20
N TYR A 93 2.63 4.03 -17.19
CA TYR A 93 1.41 4.04 -16.40
C TYR A 93 1.32 2.75 -15.58
N ILE A 94 0.76 2.89 -14.38
CA ILE A 94 0.49 1.74 -13.52
C ILE A 94 -0.77 1.05 -14.06
N GLU A 95 -0.65 -0.24 -14.32
CA GLU A 95 -1.79 -1.06 -14.71
C GLU A 95 -2.54 -1.55 -13.47
N PRO A 96 -3.89 -1.61 -13.52
CA PRO A 96 -4.67 -2.20 -12.44
C PRO A 96 -4.30 -3.66 -12.23
N LEU A 97 -4.26 -4.09 -10.97
CA LEU A 97 -4.04 -5.51 -10.65
C LEU A 97 -5.26 -6.33 -11.07
N PHE A 98 -5.16 -7.03 -12.20
CA PHE A 98 -6.25 -7.88 -12.72
C PHE A 98 -6.69 -8.97 -11.75
N THR A 99 -5.84 -9.37 -10.81
CA THR A 99 -6.14 -10.35 -9.75
C THR A 99 -7.16 -9.86 -8.73
N ARG A 100 -7.54 -8.59 -8.79
CA ARG A 100 -8.57 -7.97 -7.94
C ARG A 100 -9.78 -7.46 -8.73
N ASP A 101 -9.80 -7.68 -10.05
CA ASP A 101 -10.95 -7.32 -10.87
C ASP A 101 -12.15 -8.20 -10.49
N PRO A 102 -13.23 -7.62 -9.91
CA PRO A 102 -14.37 -8.37 -9.41
C PRO A 102 -15.10 -9.17 -10.50
N ARG A 103 -14.94 -8.80 -11.77
CA ARG A 103 -15.51 -9.52 -12.91
C ARG A 103 -14.93 -10.92 -13.08
N HIS A 104 -13.75 -11.18 -12.55
CA HIS A 104 -13.07 -12.46 -12.60
C HIS A 104 -13.24 -13.32 -11.33
N ILE A 105 -14.00 -12.84 -10.36
CA ILE A 105 -14.32 -13.62 -9.16
C ILE A 105 -15.28 -14.74 -9.53
N LYS A 106 -14.86 -15.97 -9.27
CA LYS A 106 -15.63 -17.18 -9.55
C LYS A 106 -16.41 -17.63 -8.31
N PRO A 107 -17.48 -18.42 -8.45
CA PRO A 107 -18.22 -18.96 -7.31
C PRO A 107 -17.36 -19.68 -6.26
N VAL A 108 -16.28 -20.35 -6.70
CA VAL A 108 -15.34 -20.98 -5.77
C VAL A 108 -14.61 -19.99 -4.88
N HIS A 109 -14.27 -18.80 -5.37
CA HIS A 109 -13.63 -17.75 -4.56
C HIS A 109 -14.61 -17.24 -3.50
N VAL A 110 -15.90 -17.08 -3.85
CA VAL A 110 -16.95 -16.68 -2.90
C VAL A 110 -17.14 -17.76 -1.83
N LEU A 111 -17.17 -19.03 -2.22
CA LEU A 111 -17.28 -20.13 -1.26
C LEU A 111 -16.08 -20.17 -0.30
N MET A 112 -14.86 -20.03 -0.83
CA MET A 112 -13.65 -19.95 -0.01
C MET A 112 -13.70 -18.76 0.95
N ALA A 113 -14.16 -17.59 0.48
CA ALA A 113 -14.35 -16.41 1.32
C ALA A 113 -15.36 -16.65 2.44
N MET A 114 -16.50 -17.28 2.16
CA MET A 114 -17.49 -17.66 3.17
C MET A 114 -16.90 -18.62 4.21
N MET A 115 -16.11 -19.59 3.76
CA MET A 115 -15.41 -20.53 4.63
C MET A 115 -14.37 -19.83 5.51
N ALA A 116 -13.60 -18.90 4.95
CA ALA A 116 -12.60 -18.12 5.68
C ALA A 116 -13.27 -17.25 6.76
N ILE A 117 -14.34 -16.51 6.40
CA ILE A 117 -15.08 -15.67 7.36
C ILE A 117 -15.61 -16.49 8.53
N ARG A 118 -16.25 -17.63 8.25
CA ARG A 118 -16.86 -18.45 9.31
C ARG A 118 -15.86 -19.35 10.03
N GLY A 119 -14.97 -19.99 9.28
CA GLY A 119 -14.07 -21.02 9.81
C GLY A 119 -12.80 -20.46 10.45
N ILE A 120 -12.39 -19.26 10.05
CA ILE A 120 -11.17 -18.62 10.54
C ILE A 120 -11.52 -17.32 11.28
N TYR A 121 -12.04 -16.31 10.60
CA TYR A 121 -12.20 -14.96 11.18
C TYR A 121 -13.18 -14.96 12.37
N GLN A 122 -14.33 -15.56 12.20
CA GLN A 122 -15.30 -15.70 13.30
C GLN A 122 -14.77 -16.58 14.42
N ARG A 123 -14.21 -17.74 14.07
CA ARG A 123 -13.74 -18.72 15.06
C ARG A 123 -12.60 -18.18 15.94
N HIS A 124 -11.71 -17.40 15.37
CA HIS A 124 -10.54 -16.86 16.06
C HIS A 124 -10.70 -15.39 16.44
N ASN A 125 -11.89 -14.82 16.23
CA ASN A 125 -12.18 -13.41 16.54
C ASN A 125 -11.17 -12.44 15.93
N VAL A 126 -10.84 -12.63 14.63
CA VAL A 126 -9.83 -11.86 13.91
C VAL A 126 -10.26 -10.40 13.80
N GLN A 127 -9.61 -9.51 14.54
CA GLN A 127 -9.90 -8.06 14.55
C GLN A 127 -9.05 -7.30 13.53
N SER A 128 -7.79 -7.69 13.41
CA SER A 128 -6.79 -7.04 12.56
C SER A 128 -6.18 -8.04 11.59
N LEU A 129 -5.99 -7.61 10.35
CA LEU A 129 -5.52 -8.50 9.30
C LEU A 129 -4.71 -7.78 8.23
N ASN A 130 -3.82 -8.53 7.60
CA ASN A 130 -3.13 -8.15 6.39
C ASN A 130 -3.74 -8.93 5.23
N HIS A 131 -4.35 -8.24 4.28
CA HIS A 131 -4.84 -8.86 3.06
C HIS A 131 -3.80 -8.73 1.93
N GLY A 132 -3.40 -9.87 1.40
CA GLY A 132 -2.66 -9.93 0.14
C GLY A 132 -3.55 -9.60 -1.06
N ILE A 133 -2.92 -9.52 -2.23
CA ILE A 133 -3.62 -9.35 -3.50
C ILE A 133 -4.16 -10.70 -3.99
N GLY A 134 -5.37 -10.72 -4.54
CA GLY A 134 -5.95 -11.92 -5.15
C GLY A 134 -7.47 -11.95 -5.13
N PHE A 135 -8.05 -12.87 -5.89
CA PHE A 135 -9.52 -13.01 -6.01
C PHE A 135 -10.17 -13.49 -4.71
N ASN A 136 -9.48 -14.29 -3.91
CA ASN A 136 -10.02 -14.77 -2.63
C ASN A 136 -10.17 -13.64 -1.62
N THR A 137 -9.15 -12.79 -1.48
CA THR A 137 -9.20 -11.63 -0.58
C THR A 137 -10.20 -10.59 -1.07
N ALA A 138 -10.23 -10.31 -2.38
CA ALA A 138 -11.24 -9.45 -2.99
C ALA A 138 -12.68 -9.98 -2.74
N ALA A 139 -12.88 -11.29 -2.84
CA ALA A 139 -14.18 -11.90 -2.54
C ALA A 139 -14.55 -11.73 -1.04
N ILE A 140 -13.59 -11.89 -0.12
CA ILE A 140 -13.85 -11.65 1.32
C ILE A 140 -14.31 -10.21 1.54
N GLU A 141 -13.59 -9.24 1.00
CA GLU A 141 -13.90 -7.81 1.13
C GLU A 141 -15.33 -7.50 0.65
N LEU A 142 -15.70 -8.03 -0.50
CA LEU A 142 -17.02 -7.79 -1.11
C LEU A 142 -18.19 -8.44 -0.35
N ILE A 143 -17.97 -9.60 0.28
CA ILE A 143 -19.08 -10.30 0.98
C ILE A 143 -19.19 -9.99 2.47
N LEU A 144 -18.25 -9.26 3.06
CA LEU A 144 -18.36 -8.80 4.44
C LEU A 144 -19.68 -8.05 4.71
N PRO A 145 -20.06 -7.03 3.86
CA PRO A 145 -21.29 -6.28 4.09
C PRO A 145 -22.59 -7.05 3.88
N THR A 146 -22.52 -8.25 3.33
CA THR A 146 -23.68 -9.11 3.05
C THR A 146 -23.65 -10.38 3.87
N TYR A 147 -22.76 -11.31 3.55
CA TYR A 147 -22.68 -12.59 4.26
C TYR A 147 -22.22 -12.41 5.71
N GLY A 148 -21.19 -11.61 5.96
CA GLY A 148 -20.75 -11.31 7.32
C GLY A 148 -21.85 -10.65 8.17
N GLU A 149 -22.60 -9.72 7.57
CA GLU A 149 -23.76 -9.09 8.22
C GLU A 149 -24.84 -10.12 8.57
N SER A 150 -25.15 -11.06 7.67
CA SER A 150 -26.13 -12.12 7.92
C SER A 150 -25.75 -13.05 9.09
N LEU A 151 -24.45 -13.10 9.42
CA LEU A 151 -23.94 -13.85 10.58
C LEU A 151 -23.84 -13.00 11.86
N GLY A 152 -24.22 -11.73 11.81
CA GLY A 152 -24.13 -10.79 12.94
C GLY A 152 -22.70 -10.52 13.40
N LEU A 153 -21.74 -10.46 12.47
CA LEU A 153 -20.31 -10.35 12.76
C LEU A 153 -19.77 -8.93 12.69
N LYS A 154 -20.56 -7.97 12.24
CA LYS A 154 -20.13 -6.55 12.17
C LYS A 154 -19.72 -6.03 13.55
N GLY A 155 -18.58 -5.32 13.59
CA GLY A 155 -17.99 -4.82 14.84
C GLY A 155 -17.31 -5.89 15.70
N LYS A 156 -17.32 -7.16 15.27
CA LYS A 156 -16.71 -8.28 16.00
C LYS A 156 -15.45 -8.81 15.32
N ILE A 157 -15.34 -8.65 14.01
CA ILE A 157 -14.19 -9.11 13.21
C ILE A 157 -13.82 -8.06 12.16
N CYS A 158 -12.63 -8.16 11.58
CA CYS A 158 -12.20 -7.42 10.39
C CYS A 158 -12.29 -5.89 10.55
N ARG A 159 -11.92 -5.36 11.70
CA ARG A 159 -12.02 -3.91 11.99
C ARG A 159 -10.80 -3.12 11.51
N HIS A 160 -9.61 -3.71 11.62
CA HIS A 160 -8.34 -3.04 11.34
C HIS A 160 -7.59 -3.76 10.23
N TRP A 161 -7.17 -3.02 9.23
CA TRP A 161 -6.61 -3.59 8.01
C TRP A 161 -5.24 -3.02 7.69
N THR A 162 -4.40 -3.89 7.14
CA THR A 162 -3.11 -3.51 6.56
C THR A 162 -3.05 -4.09 5.15
N LEU A 163 -3.10 -3.24 4.14
CA LEU A 163 -3.12 -3.67 2.73
C LEU A 163 -2.91 -2.49 1.79
N ASN A 164 -2.77 -2.80 0.50
CA ASN A 164 -2.98 -1.83 -0.56
C ASN A 164 -4.47 -1.76 -0.89
N PRO A 165 -5.16 -0.69 -0.49
CA PRO A 165 -6.60 -0.58 -0.67
C PRO A 165 -6.97 -0.48 -2.14
N HIS A 166 -8.06 -1.12 -2.51
CA HIS A 166 -8.62 -1.10 -3.85
C HIS A 166 -10.15 -1.09 -3.81
N PRO A 167 -10.84 -0.87 -4.95
CA PRO A 167 -12.28 -0.64 -4.98
C PRO A 167 -13.13 -1.74 -4.33
N THR A 168 -12.67 -2.99 -4.25
CA THR A 168 -13.45 -4.06 -3.62
C THR A 168 -13.64 -3.89 -2.11
N LEU A 169 -12.79 -3.09 -1.45
CA LEU A 169 -12.93 -2.78 -0.02
C LEU A 169 -13.94 -1.66 0.27
N ILE A 170 -14.24 -0.81 -0.72
CA ILE A 170 -15.13 0.35 -0.52
C ILE A 170 -16.47 -0.02 0.10
N PRO A 171 -17.20 -1.06 -0.37
CA PRO A 171 -18.47 -1.44 0.25
C PRO A 171 -18.36 -1.79 1.73
N ALA A 172 -17.27 -2.42 2.16
CA ALA A 172 -17.03 -2.74 3.56
C ALA A 172 -16.72 -1.48 4.40
N ILE A 173 -15.99 -0.52 3.84
CA ILE A 173 -15.72 0.77 4.49
C ILE A 173 -17.02 1.57 4.64
N GLU A 174 -17.76 1.76 3.54
CA GLU A 174 -19.00 2.55 3.54
C GLU A 174 -20.10 1.97 4.42
N SER A 175 -20.12 0.65 4.59
CA SER A 175 -21.04 -0.02 5.52
C SER A 175 -20.54 -0.05 6.97
N GLY A 176 -19.36 0.54 7.27
CA GLY A 176 -18.84 0.65 8.62
C GLY A 176 -18.30 -0.66 9.21
N TRP A 177 -17.78 -1.56 8.37
CA TRP A 177 -17.05 -2.74 8.79
C TRP A 177 -15.61 -2.44 9.15
N VAL A 178 -15.01 -1.49 8.45
CA VAL A 178 -13.60 -1.13 8.55
C VAL A 178 -13.45 0.14 9.35
N GLU A 179 -12.69 0.08 10.43
CA GLU A 179 -12.44 1.20 11.32
C GLU A 179 -11.11 1.89 11.03
N SER A 180 -10.11 1.14 10.58
CA SER A 180 -8.82 1.72 10.20
C SER A 180 -8.11 0.91 9.13
N VAL A 181 -7.41 1.61 8.26
CA VAL A 181 -6.57 1.04 7.19
C VAL A 181 -5.19 1.66 7.23
N HIS A 182 -4.17 0.81 7.31
CA HIS A 182 -2.77 1.16 7.10
C HIS A 182 -2.38 0.73 5.69
N CYS A 183 -1.95 1.69 4.86
CA CYS A 183 -1.63 1.44 3.46
C CYS A 183 -0.13 1.23 3.27
N PHE A 184 0.24 0.30 2.39
CA PHE A 184 1.58 0.19 1.83
C PHE A 184 1.74 0.98 0.54
N GLY A 185 0.66 1.20 -0.16
CA GLY A 185 0.48 1.93 -1.39
C GLY A 185 -1.01 1.99 -1.70
N THR A 186 -1.38 2.31 -2.92
CA THR A 186 -2.78 2.31 -3.35
C THR A 186 -2.93 1.71 -4.74
N GLU A 187 -4.12 1.19 -5.04
CA GLU A 187 -4.52 0.87 -6.41
C GLU A 187 -4.88 2.14 -7.19
N LEU A 188 -4.74 2.04 -8.50
CA LEU A 188 -5.14 3.10 -9.42
C LEU A 188 -6.59 3.54 -9.16
N GLY A 189 -6.80 4.83 -9.01
CA GLY A 189 -8.11 5.42 -8.76
C GLY A 189 -8.57 5.46 -7.30
N MET A 190 -7.80 4.91 -6.36
CA MET A 190 -8.14 4.96 -4.94
C MET A 190 -7.69 6.23 -4.22
N GLU A 191 -6.72 6.97 -4.74
CA GLU A 191 -6.16 8.14 -4.03
C GLU A 191 -7.21 9.19 -3.66
N GLY A 192 -8.10 9.51 -4.60
CA GLY A 192 -9.19 10.47 -4.34
C GLY A 192 -10.16 10.00 -3.27
N TYR A 193 -10.48 8.70 -3.23
CA TYR A 193 -11.32 8.11 -2.20
C TYR A 193 -10.63 8.15 -0.83
N ILE A 194 -9.38 7.74 -0.77
CA ILE A 194 -8.59 7.72 0.47
C ILE A 194 -8.47 9.13 1.07
N ALA A 195 -8.19 10.14 0.23
CA ALA A 195 -8.09 11.52 0.67
C ALA A 195 -9.40 12.07 1.29
N GLN A 196 -10.55 11.51 0.89
CA GLN A 196 -11.86 11.87 1.44
C GLN A 196 -12.23 11.13 2.72
N ARG A 197 -11.44 10.11 3.12
CA ARG A 197 -11.73 9.26 4.26
C ARG A 197 -10.58 9.23 5.30
N PRO A 198 -10.15 10.42 5.79
CA PRO A 198 -9.10 10.50 6.83
C PRO A 198 -9.55 9.89 8.17
N ASP A 199 -10.84 9.61 8.34
CA ASP A 199 -11.42 8.89 9.46
C ASP A 199 -11.05 7.40 9.47
N VAL A 200 -10.74 6.82 8.31
CA VAL A 200 -10.45 5.40 8.13
C VAL A 200 -8.99 5.16 7.77
N PHE A 201 -8.45 5.98 6.86
CA PHE A 201 -7.09 5.77 6.33
C PHE A 201 -6.05 6.51 7.15
N PHE A 202 -5.08 5.76 7.66
CA PHE A 202 -3.94 6.36 8.33
C PHE A 202 -3.02 7.03 7.31
N THR A 203 -2.77 8.32 7.51
CA THR A 203 -1.82 9.09 6.71
C THR A 203 -0.64 9.52 7.58
N GLY A 204 0.56 9.54 7.02
CA GLY A 204 1.72 10.12 7.68
C GLY A 204 1.56 11.62 7.90
N ARG A 205 2.41 12.23 8.75
CA ARG A 205 2.41 13.68 8.99
C ARG A 205 2.70 14.50 7.73
N ASP A 206 3.37 13.91 6.78
CA ASP A 206 3.69 14.47 5.46
C ASP A 206 2.56 14.29 4.44
N GLY A 207 1.41 13.74 4.86
CA GLY A 207 0.29 13.42 3.99
C GLY A 207 0.49 12.15 3.15
N SER A 208 1.60 11.44 3.32
CA SER A 208 1.82 10.17 2.61
C SER A 208 0.86 9.11 3.11
N LEU A 209 0.35 8.30 2.18
CA LEU A 209 -0.54 7.17 2.48
C LEU A 209 0.24 5.90 2.85
N ARG A 210 1.55 6.00 2.95
CA ARG A 210 2.41 4.84 3.14
C ARG A 210 2.70 4.58 4.58
N SER A 211 2.39 3.39 5.00
CA SER A 211 2.73 2.87 6.31
C SER A 211 3.98 1.98 6.32
N ASN A 212 4.46 1.55 5.15
CA ASN A 212 5.60 0.63 5.08
C ASN A 212 6.87 1.17 5.74
N ARG A 213 7.23 2.44 5.52
CA ARG A 213 8.35 3.07 6.21
C ARG A 213 8.13 3.11 7.72
N MET A 214 6.93 3.46 8.15
CA MET A 214 6.55 3.40 9.56
C MET A 214 6.57 1.98 10.10
N PHE A 215 6.16 0.99 9.32
CA PHE A 215 6.26 -0.41 9.68
C PHE A 215 7.69 -0.83 10.00
N CYS A 216 8.65 -0.41 9.17
CA CYS A 216 10.06 -0.68 9.40
C CYS A 216 10.60 0.03 10.65
N GLN A 217 10.20 1.28 10.86
CA GLN A 217 10.64 2.09 12.00
C GLN A 217 9.99 1.66 13.31
N LEU A 218 8.76 1.15 13.25
CA LEU A 218 7.94 0.78 14.39
C LEU A 218 7.72 -0.73 14.47
N ALA A 219 8.63 -1.51 13.88
CA ALA A 219 8.55 -2.97 13.91
C ALA A 219 8.30 -3.49 15.34
N GLY A 220 7.28 -4.33 15.47
CA GLY A 220 6.85 -4.86 16.76
C GLY A 220 5.81 -4.01 17.51
N GLN A 221 5.51 -2.80 17.06
CA GLN A 221 4.43 -1.98 17.63
C GLN A 221 3.08 -2.23 16.93
N TYR A 222 3.13 -2.75 15.71
CA TYR A 222 1.94 -3.15 14.97
C TYR A 222 1.89 -4.68 14.90
N ALA A 223 0.89 -5.24 15.52
CA ALA A 223 0.58 -6.66 15.42
C ALA A 223 -0.75 -6.84 14.73
N VAL A 224 -0.83 -7.84 13.86
CA VAL A 224 -2.08 -8.27 13.22
C VAL A 224 -2.43 -9.68 13.69
N ASP A 225 -3.72 -10.01 13.71
CA ASP A 225 -4.17 -11.34 14.13
C ASP A 225 -3.97 -12.37 13.01
N LEU A 226 -3.98 -11.93 11.76
CA LEU A 226 -3.87 -12.80 10.57
C LEU A 226 -3.22 -12.08 9.40
#